data_b27353d7f004ed7bffb34b82dc6fb65b
#
_entry.id   b27353d7f004ed7bffb34b82dc6fb65b
#
_cell.length_a   1.000
_cell.length_b   1.000
_cell.length_c   1.000
_cell.angle_alpha   90.00
_cell.angle_beta   90.00
_cell.angle_gamma   90.00
#
_symmetry.space_group_name_H-M   'P 1'
#
loop_
_entity.id
_entity.type
_entity.pdbx_description
1 polymer ?
#
loop_
_entity_poly.entity_id
_entity_poly.type
_entity_poly.pdbx_seq_one_letter_code
_entity_poly.pdbx_strand_id
1 'polypeptide(L)'
;MSFSSEVKEELVKKTDSARHCQIAEFAAFMGMSGNVSETDNGELCLEFVTENELSVEKFSDLLLRIFSIKMDADTNEMVKNGKETIIRITRQSDVAKILQTLKWCDDRFTQIEPVFVDARIVAMDCCKKAFIRGAFMERGSISDPNKFYHYEIAVSYTHLRAHETDQYL
;
A
#
# COMPACT_ATOMS: atom_id res chain seq x y z
N MET A 1 0.53 1.99 -25.47
CA MET A 1 0.08 2.11 -24.06
C MET A 1 -1.30 1.45 -23.92
N SER A 2 -1.49 0.63 -22.91
CA SER A 2 -2.78 -0.02 -22.68
C SER A 2 -3.80 0.94 -22.06
N PHE A 3 -5.07 0.62 -22.20
CA PHE A 3 -6.14 1.40 -21.55
C PHE A 3 -5.94 1.44 -20.03
N SER A 4 -5.55 0.31 -19.43
CA SER A 4 -5.23 0.26 -17.99
C SER A 4 -4.14 1.27 -17.62
N SER A 5 -3.08 1.37 -18.40
CA SER A 5 -1.99 2.31 -18.14
C SER A 5 -2.47 3.75 -18.21
N GLU A 6 -3.31 4.08 -19.17
CA GLU A 6 -3.88 5.41 -19.32
C GLU A 6 -4.73 5.78 -18.10
N VAL A 7 -5.57 4.85 -17.64
CA VAL A 7 -6.39 5.06 -16.45
C VAL A 7 -5.51 5.28 -15.22
N LYS A 8 -4.46 4.47 -15.06
CA LYS A 8 -3.56 4.61 -13.91
C LYS A 8 -2.81 5.94 -13.92
N GLU A 9 -2.44 6.45 -15.10
CA GLU A 9 -1.81 7.78 -15.22
C GLU A 9 -2.74 8.89 -14.76
N GLU A 10 -4.03 8.75 -15.00
CA GLU A 10 -5.00 9.72 -14.49
C GLU A 10 -5.18 9.59 -12.98
N LEU A 11 -5.22 8.36 -12.48
CA LEU A 11 -5.44 8.10 -11.06
C LEU A 11 -4.27 8.54 -10.18
N VAL A 12 -3.05 8.50 -10.69
CA VAL A 12 -1.89 8.93 -9.91
C VAL A 12 -1.98 10.42 -9.54
N LYS A 13 -2.65 11.20 -10.39
CA LYS A 13 -2.81 12.64 -10.18
C LYS A 13 -3.94 12.96 -9.20
N LYS A 14 -4.82 12.01 -8.95
CA LYS A 14 -5.97 12.23 -8.09
C LYS A 14 -5.62 11.89 -6.64
N THR A 15 -5.58 12.90 -5.79
CA THR A 15 -5.31 12.74 -4.37
C THR A 15 -6.41 13.42 -3.57
N ASP A 16 -7.01 12.68 -2.65
CA ASP A 16 -8.03 13.24 -1.77
C ASP A 16 -7.38 14.19 -0.75
N SER A 17 -8.11 15.24 -0.37
CA SER A 17 -7.64 16.17 0.64
C SER A 17 -7.86 15.62 2.06
N ALA A 18 -8.82 14.74 2.23
CA ALA A 18 -9.15 14.18 3.55
C ALA A 18 -8.14 13.11 3.95
N ARG A 19 -7.61 13.26 5.17
CA ARG A 19 -6.60 12.32 5.69
C ARG A 19 -7.12 10.88 5.74
N HIS A 20 -8.37 10.66 6.15
CA HIS A 20 -8.93 9.31 6.22
C HIS A 20 -8.98 8.63 4.85
N CYS A 21 -9.22 9.38 3.78
CA CYS A 21 -9.17 8.84 2.42
C CYS A 21 -7.75 8.55 1.98
N GLN A 22 -6.80 9.41 2.32
CA GLN A 22 -5.38 9.18 2.05
C GLN A 22 -4.89 7.90 2.74
N ILE A 23 -5.29 7.69 3.99
CA ILE A 23 -4.94 6.49 4.76
C ILE A 23 -5.54 5.24 4.10
N ALA A 24 -6.79 5.32 3.63
CA ALA A 24 -7.43 4.18 2.97
C ALA A 24 -6.70 3.80 1.68
N GLU A 25 -6.30 4.78 0.89
CA GLU A 25 -5.53 4.53 -0.33
C GLU A 25 -4.15 3.94 -0.01
N PHE A 26 -3.47 4.48 1.00
CA PHE A 26 -2.19 3.96 1.47
C PHE A 26 -2.33 2.51 1.95
N ALA A 27 -3.39 2.21 2.69
CA ALA A 27 -3.66 0.86 3.18
C ALA A 27 -3.84 -0.13 2.04
N ALA A 28 -4.40 0.29 0.92
CA ALA A 28 -4.53 -0.57 -0.25
C ALA A 28 -3.15 -0.96 -0.81
N PHE A 29 -2.24 -0.01 -0.94
CA PHE A 29 -0.88 -0.32 -1.40
C PHE A 29 -0.16 -1.27 -0.45
N MET A 30 -0.25 -1.01 0.85
CA MET A 30 0.40 -1.87 1.85
C MET A 30 -0.25 -3.25 1.92
N GLY A 31 -1.56 -3.34 1.81
CA GLY A 31 -2.26 -4.62 1.79
C GLY A 31 -1.92 -5.45 0.57
N MET A 32 -1.72 -4.80 -0.58
CA MET A 32 -1.39 -5.49 -1.84
C MET A 32 0.07 -5.92 -1.93
N SER A 33 0.99 -5.06 -1.54
CA SER A 33 2.42 -5.24 -1.85
C SER A 33 3.35 -4.85 -0.72
N GLY A 34 2.83 -4.57 0.47
CA GLY A 34 3.63 -4.23 1.63
C GLY A 34 3.89 -5.42 2.52
N ASN A 35 4.99 -5.35 3.26
CA ASN A 35 5.27 -6.34 4.29
C ASN A 35 6.08 -5.71 5.42
N VAL A 36 6.08 -6.38 6.56
CA VAL A 36 6.88 -6.00 7.71
C VAL A 36 7.76 -7.19 8.09
N SER A 37 9.02 -6.92 8.38
CA SER A 37 9.98 -7.92 8.81
C SER A 37 10.79 -7.40 9.99
N GLU A 38 11.46 -8.31 10.65
CA GLU A 38 12.33 -7.98 11.77
C GLU A 38 13.78 -8.19 11.36
N THR A 39 14.62 -7.21 11.65
CA THR A 39 16.07 -7.31 11.37
C THR A 39 16.76 -8.14 12.46
N ASP A 40 18.02 -8.51 12.21
CA ASP A 40 18.83 -9.28 13.17
C ASP A 40 18.97 -8.57 14.53
N ASN A 41 18.85 -7.25 14.55
CA ASN A 41 18.93 -6.45 15.76
C ASN A 41 17.60 -6.28 16.48
N GLY A 42 16.54 -6.95 16.01
CA GLY A 42 15.21 -6.83 16.59
C GLY A 42 14.45 -5.58 16.16
N GLU A 43 14.98 -4.83 15.22
CA GLU A 43 14.28 -3.66 14.67
C GLU A 43 13.32 -4.07 13.57
N LEU A 44 12.27 -3.28 13.40
CA LEU A 44 11.27 -3.55 12.36
C LEU A 44 11.61 -2.81 11.07
N CYS A 45 11.32 -3.47 9.95
CA CYS A 45 11.50 -2.93 8.62
C CYS A 45 10.20 -3.08 7.83
N LEU A 46 9.73 -1.98 7.27
CA LEU A 46 8.58 -2.00 6.35
C LEU A 46 9.11 -1.91 4.93
N GLU A 47 8.55 -2.74 4.06
CA GLU A 47 8.89 -2.72 2.65
C GLU A 47 7.64 -2.69 1.79
N PHE A 48 7.67 -1.87 0.75
CA PHE A 48 6.69 -1.87 -0.31
C PHE A 48 7.42 -2.20 -1.61
N VAL A 49 7.03 -3.30 -2.25
CA VAL A 49 7.71 -3.82 -3.43
C VAL A 49 6.74 -3.79 -4.62
N THR A 50 7.10 -3.09 -5.68
CA THR A 50 6.23 -2.96 -6.84
C THR A 50 7.05 -2.89 -8.13
N GLU A 51 6.45 -3.37 -9.22
CA GLU A 51 6.99 -3.18 -10.56
C GLU A 51 6.38 -1.96 -11.26
N ASN A 52 5.41 -1.31 -10.62
CA ASN A 52 4.65 -0.21 -11.19
C ASN A 52 5.19 1.14 -10.71
N GLU A 53 5.79 1.90 -11.63
CA GLU A 53 6.39 3.20 -11.29
C GLU A 53 5.35 4.23 -10.81
N LEU A 54 4.12 4.17 -11.32
CA LEU A 54 3.05 5.05 -10.85
C LEU A 54 2.67 4.75 -9.40
N SER A 55 2.73 3.48 -9.00
CA SER A 55 2.52 3.09 -7.61
C SER A 55 3.63 3.63 -6.71
N VAL A 56 4.87 3.63 -7.18
CA VAL A 56 6.00 4.22 -6.44
C VAL A 56 5.75 5.71 -6.20
N GLU A 57 5.37 6.42 -7.24
CA GLU A 57 5.07 7.86 -7.16
C GLU A 57 3.95 8.14 -6.17
N LYS A 58 2.84 7.41 -6.27
CA LYS A 58 1.68 7.60 -5.41
C LYS A 58 1.99 7.22 -3.96
N PHE A 59 2.66 6.10 -3.76
CA PHE A 59 3.04 5.64 -2.42
C PHE A 59 3.95 6.66 -1.73
N SER A 60 4.93 7.18 -2.44
CA SER A 60 5.85 8.20 -1.90
C SER A 60 5.12 9.49 -1.55
N ASP A 61 4.18 9.91 -2.39
CA ASP A 61 3.36 11.09 -2.12
C ASP A 61 2.48 10.89 -0.89
N LEU A 62 1.87 9.72 -0.74
CA LEU A 62 1.05 9.40 0.43
C LEU A 62 1.89 9.33 1.71
N LEU A 63 3.10 8.79 1.66
CA LEU A 63 4.01 8.80 2.80
C LEU A 63 4.28 10.23 3.28
N LEU A 64 4.51 11.12 2.33
CA LEU A 64 4.76 12.52 2.66
C LEU A 64 3.51 13.20 3.24
N ARG A 65 2.36 13.01 2.61
CA ARG A 65 1.11 13.67 3.02
C ARG A 65 0.58 13.17 4.37
N ILE A 66 0.61 11.86 4.58
CA ILE A 66 0.04 11.26 5.79
C ILE A 66 0.99 11.37 6.97
N PHE A 67 2.27 11.08 6.74
CA PHE A 67 3.26 10.87 7.81
C PHE A 67 4.39 11.89 7.82
N SER A 68 4.47 12.77 6.83
CA SER A 68 5.62 13.66 6.63
C SER A 68 6.94 12.90 6.46
N ILE A 69 6.86 11.70 5.90
CA ILE A 69 8.03 10.87 5.63
C ILE A 69 8.54 11.17 4.23
N LYS A 70 9.79 11.61 4.14
CA LYS A 70 10.47 11.83 2.88
C LYS A 70 11.41 10.65 2.59
N MET A 71 11.57 10.32 1.33
CA MET A 71 12.56 9.34 0.92
C MET A 71 13.94 9.99 1.03
N ASP A 72 14.64 9.63 2.08
CA ASP A 72 15.95 10.16 2.42
C ASP A 72 16.93 9.00 2.48
N ALA A 73 18.06 9.15 1.81
CA ALA A 73 19.07 8.11 1.68
C ALA A 73 19.60 7.56 3.01
N ASP A 74 19.49 8.34 4.09
CA ASP A 74 20.05 7.91 5.38
C ASP A 74 19.11 7.02 6.20
N THR A 75 17.80 7.12 5.97
CA THR A 75 16.81 6.43 6.82
C THR A 75 15.77 5.64 6.06
N ASN A 76 15.45 6.05 4.86
CA ASN A 76 14.42 5.41 4.06
C ASN A 76 14.96 5.26 2.65
N GLU A 77 15.03 4.02 2.19
CA GLU A 77 15.67 3.70 0.93
C GLU A 77 14.67 3.44 -0.18
N MET A 78 15.05 3.86 -1.37
CA MET A 78 14.39 3.40 -2.59
C MET A 78 15.44 2.67 -3.42
N VAL A 79 15.26 1.37 -3.58
CA VAL A 79 16.22 0.51 -4.27
C VAL A 79 15.56 -0.11 -5.48
N LYS A 80 16.27 -0.12 -6.60
CA LYS A 80 15.79 -0.81 -7.79
C LYS A 80 16.49 -2.15 -7.91
N ASN A 81 15.70 -3.21 -8.11
CA ASN A 81 16.17 -4.56 -8.29
C ASN A 81 15.51 -5.13 -9.55
N GLY A 82 16.15 -4.96 -10.70
CA GLY A 82 15.56 -5.34 -11.98
C GLY A 82 14.35 -4.45 -12.29
N LYS A 83 13.18 -5.06 -12.45
CA LYS A 83 11.93 -4.34 -12.70
C LYS A 83 11.27 -3.86 -11.43
N GLU A 84 11.65 -4.42 -10.30
CA GLU A 84 11.06 -4.08 -9.01
C GLU A 84 11.68 -2.83 -8.42
N THR A 85 10.84 -2.03 -7.76
CA THR A 85 11.28 -0.94 -6.90
C THR A 85 10.88 -1.31 -5.48
N ILE A 86 11.83 -1.21 -4.55
CA ILE A 86 11.61 -1.51 -3.15
C ILE A 86 11.73 -0.21 -2.38
N ILE A 87 10.67 0.18 -1.70
CA ILE A 87 10.69 1.30 -0.75
C ILE A 87 10.80 0.67 0.64
N ARG A 88 11.89 0.98 1.32
CA ARG A 88 12.20 0.39 2.63
C ARG A 88 12.24 1.47 3.69
N ILE A 89 11.47 1.30 4.74
CA ILE A 89 11.38 2.24 5.85
C ILE A 89 11.92 1.56 7.11
N THR A 90 13.00 2.11 7.65
CA THR A 90 13.73 1.52 8.77
C THR A 90 13.80 2.42 10.01
N ARG A 91 13.47 3.71 9.88
CA ARG A 91 13.39 4.57 11.06
C ARG A 91 12.25 4.09 11.94
N GLN A 92 12.56 3.64 13.15
CA GLN A 92 11.59 2.98 14.02
C GLN A 92 10.40 3.86 14.40
N SER A 93 10.60 5.16 14.55
CA SER A 93 9.49 6.09 14.80
C SER A 93 8.52 6.17 13.63
N ASP A 94 9.03 6.10 12.41
CA ASP A 94 8.20 6.11 11.19
C ASP A 94 7.48 4.77 11.02
N VAL A 95 8.18 3.67 11.25
CA VAL A 95 7.60 2.31 11.22
C VAL A 95 6.44 2.24 12.20
N ALA A 96 6.64 2.74 13.41
CA ALA A 96 5.61 2.74 14.45
C ALA A 96 4.35 3.51 14.02
N LYS A 97 4.53 4.69 13.44
CA LYS A 97 3.42 5.51 12.95
C LYS A 97 2.61 4.78 11.88
N ILE A 98 3.31 4.14 10.96
CA ILE A 98 2.67 3.41 9.86
C ILE A 98 1.90 2.21 10.40
N LEU A 99 2.51 1.42 11.25
CA LEU A 99 1.88 0.22 11.81
C LEU A 99 0.62 0.58 12.61
N GLN A 100 0.68 1.63 13.40
CA GLN A 100 -0.50 2.09 14.16
C GLN A 100 -1.61 2.58 13.24
N THR A 101 -1.25 3.33 12.21
CA THR A 101 -2.22 3.86 11.25
C THR A 101 -2.91 2.76 10.48
N LEU A 102 -2.18 1.73 10.07
CA LEU A 102 -2.71 0.56 9.36
C LEU A 102 -3.47 -0.40 10.29
N LYS A 103 -3.38 -0.22 11.59
CA LYS A 103 -3.94 -1.15 12.58
C LYS A 103 -3.28 -2.53 12.52
N TRP A 104 -1.99 -2.56 12.18
CA TRP A 104 -1.19 -3.79 12.11
C TRP A 104 -0.54 -4.13 13.45
N CYS A 105 -0.71 -3.29 14.44
CA CYS A 105 -0.21 -3.54 15.80
C CYS A 105 -1.18 -3.00 16.83
N ASP A 106 -1.05 -3.50 18.06
CA ASP A 106 -1.79 -2.97 19.20
C ASP A 106 -1.13 -1.66 19.69
N ASP A 107 -1.78 -0.97 20.63
CA ASP A 107 -1.27 0.31 21.15
C ASP A 107 0.06 0.16 21.89
N ARG A 108 0.40 -1.05 22.31
CA ARG A 108 1.61 -1.33 23.09
C ARG A 108 2.75 -1.86 22.22
N PHE A 109 2.51 -2.06 20.92
CA PHE A 109 3.47 -2.66 20.00
C PHE A 109 3.95 -4.06 20.45
N THR A 110 3.13 -4.76 21.21
CA THR A 110 3.48 -6.10 21.69
C THR A 110 3.23 -7.19 20.67
N GLN A 111 2.33 -6.93 19.73
CA GLN A 111 1.97 -7.91 18.72
C GLN A 111 1.75 -7.20 17.39
N ILE A 112 2.46 -7.66 16.37
CA ILE A 112 2.36 -7.12 15.01
C ILE A 112 1.67 -8.17 14.15
N GLU A 113 0.47 -7.83 13.67
CA GLU A 113 -0.34 -8.69 12.83
C GLU A 113 -0.76 -7.94 11.58
N PRO A 114 -0.01 -8.09 10.48
CA PRO A 114 -0.43 -7.49 9.21
C PRO A 114 -1.78 -8.05 8.78
N VAL A 115 -2.66 -7.14 8.36
CA VAL A 115 -3.96 -7.51 7.80
C VAL A 115 -4.08 -6.89 6.42
N PHE A 116 -4.88 -7.50 5.56
CA PHE A 116 -5.10 -6.97 4.22
C PHE A 116 -5.69 -5.55 4.31
N VAL A 117 -6.74 -5.38 5.08
CA VAL A 117 -7.27 -4.06 5.45
C VAL A 117 -8.09 -4.19 6.72
N ASP A 118 -7.89 -3.26 7.65
CA ASP A 118 -8.74 -3.16 8.84
C ASP A 118 -10.06 -2.50 8.46
N ALA A 119 -11.17 -3.08 8.90
CA ALA A 119 -12.50 -2.60 8.54
C ALA A 119 -12.74 -1.14 8.92
N ARG A 120 -12.10 -0.65 9.97
CA ARG A 120 -12.24 0.74 10.41
C ARG A 120 -11.68 1.74 9.40
N ILE A 121 -10.68 1.32 8.62
CA ILE A 121 -10.05 2.17 7.60
C ILE A 121 -10.99 2.41 6.42
N VAL A 122 -11.82 1.43 6.09
CA VAL A 122 -12.72 1.47 4.93
C VAL A 122 -14.19 1.53 5.36
N ALA A 123 -14.49 2.09 6.52
CA ALA A 123 -15.86 2.17 7.01
C ALA A 123 -16.72 3.17 6.23
N MET A 124 -16.13 4.27 5.75
CA MET A 124 -16.85 5.30 4.99
C MET A 124 -16.78 5.02 3.50
N ASP A 125 -17.82 5.40 2.77
CA ASP A 125 -17.86 5.19 1.30
C ASP A 125 -16.71 5.91 0.59
N CYS A 126 -16.35 7.11 0.99
CA CYS A 126 -15.22 7.83 0.41
C CYS A 126 -13.89 7.08 0.65
N CYS A 127 -13.75 6.42 1.79
CA CYS A 127 -12.58 5.61 2.09
C CYS A 127 -12.56 4.34 1.26
N LYS A 128 -13.70 3.71 1.04
CA LYS A 128 -13.80 2.54 0.17
C LYS A 128 -13.38 2.86 -1.25
N LYS A 129 -13.82 4.01 -1.76
CA LYS A 129 -13.42 4.47 -3.10
C LYS A 129 -11.93 4.73 -3.20
N ALA A 130 -11.34 5.37 -2.19
CA ALA A 130 -9.92 5.63 -2.14
C ALA A 130 -9.11 4.32 -2.07
N PHE A 131 -9.58 3.36 -1.27
CA PHE A 131 -8.97 2.04 -1.17
C PHE A 131 -8.98 1.32 -2.52
N ILE A 132 -10.14 1.29 -3.19
CA ILE A 132 -10.28 0.64 -4.51
C ILE A 132 -9.36 1.31 -5.52
N ARG A 133 -9.24 2.63 -5.49
CA ARG A 133 -8.32 3.35 -6.39
C ARG A 133 -6.88 2.90 -6.18
N GLY A 134 -6.41 2.83 -4.94
CA GLY A 134 -5.06 2.36 -4.64
C GLY A 134 -4.86 0.92 -5.03
N ALA A 135 -5.81 0.06 -4.72
CA ALA A 135 -5.76 -1.36 -5.09
C ALA A 135 -5.69 -1.54 -6.60
N PHE A 136 -6.49 -0.79 -7.34
CA PHE A 136 -6.48 -0.83 -8.81
C PHE A 136 -5.15 -0.33 -9.37
N MET A 137 -4.61 0.75 -8.84
CA MET A 137 -3.32 1.26 -9.29
C MET A 137 -2.23 0.21 -9.16
N GLU A 138 -2.22 -0.53 -8.06
CA GLU A 138 -1.18 -1.54 -7.82
C GLU A 138 -1.41 -2.84 -8.58
N ARG A 139 -2.64 -3.36 -8.59
CA ARG A 139 -2.93 -4.70 -9.10
C ARG A 139 -4.11 -4.76 -10.05
N GLY A 140 -4.64 -3.64 -10.49
CA GLY A 140 -5.82 -3.63 -11.33
C GLY A 140 -5.53 -3.68 -12.81
N SER A 141 -6.49 -4.19 -13.56
CA SER A 141 -6.51 -4.07 -15.01
C SER A 141 -7.94 -3.82 -15.48
N ILE A 142 -8.06 -3.07 -16.57
CA ILE A 142 -9.35 -2.75 -17.17
C ILE A 142 -9.19 -2.73 -18.68
N SER A 143 -10.16 -3.31 -19.38
CA SER A 143 -10.20 -3.29 -20.84
C SER A 143 -10.80 -1.97 -21.33
N ASP A 144 -10.49 -1.63 -22.59
CA ASP A 144 -11.15 -0.53 -23.27
C ASP A 144 -12.64 -0.87 -23.41
N PRO A 145 -13.57 -0.07 -22.83
CA PRO A 145 -14.99 -0.36 -22.88
C PRO A 145 -15.57 -0.41 -24.30
N ASN A 146 -14.90 0.18 -25.28
CA ASN A 146 -15.31 0.13 -26.67
C ASN A 146 -15.02 -1.22 -27.33
N LYS A 147 -14.20 -2.05 -26.71
CA LYS A 147 -13.84 -3.38 -27.24
C LYS A 147 -14.57 -4.50 -26.49
N PHE A 148 -14.47 -4.51 -25.16
CA PHE A 148 -15.15 -5.48 -24.31
C PHE A 148 -15.09 -5.00 -22.87
N TYR A 149 -15.87 -5.64 -21.99
CA TYR A 149 -15.90 -5.28 -20.58
C TYR A 149 -15.09 -6.28 -19.77
N HIS A 150 -14.03 -5.80 -19.14
CA HIS A 150 -13.24 -6.57 -18.21
C HIS A 150 -12.63 -5.64 -17.18
N TYR A 151 -12.82 -5.96 -15.91
CA TYR A 151 -12.24 -5.23 -14.79
C TYR A 151 -11.87 -6.23 -13.73
N GLU A 152 -10.62 -6.17 -13.28
CA GLU A 152 -10.18 -7.04 -12.18
C GLU A 152 -9.11 -6.36 -11.33
N ILE A 153 -9.03 -6.79 -10.09
CA ILE A 153 -7.94 -6.45 -9.20
C ILE A 153 -7.36 -7.80 -8.74
N ALA A 154 -6.13 -8.08 -9.17
CA ALA A 154 -5.47 -9.34 -8.86
C ALA A 154 -4.77 -9.24 -7.51
N VAL A 155 -5.11 -10.11 -6.58
CA VAL A 155 -4.49 -10.15 -5.26
C VAL A 155 -3.63 -11.40 -5.18
N SER A 156 -2.39 -11.26 -4.71
CA SER A 156 -1.51 -12.41 -4.52
C SER A 156 -2.07 -13.33 -3.45
N TYR A 157 -2.35 -14.56 -3.82
CA TYR A 157 -2.86 -15.56 -2.89
C TYR A 157 -1.89 -15.83 -1.74
N THR A 158 -0.60 -15.89 -2.04
CA THR A 158 0.43 -16.10 -1.04
C THR A 158 0.46 -14.96 -0.04
N HIS A 159 0.34 -13.72 -0.51
CA HIS A 159 0.29 -12.53 0.32
C HIS A 159 -0.94 -12.55 1.23
N LEU A 160 -2.10 -12.85 0.68
CA LEU A 160 -3.34 -12.97 1.45
C LEU A 160 -3.25 -14.04 2.53
N ARG A 161 -2.67 -15.20 2.22
CA ARG A 161 -2.53 -16.28 3.20
C ARG A 161 -1.67 -15.89 4.39
N ALA A 162 -0.67 -15.06 4.17
CA ALA A 162 0.17 -14.55 5.26
C ALA A 162 -0.62 -13.69 6.24
N HIS A 163 -1.71 -13.08 5.79
CA HIS A 163 -2.55 -12.21 6.61
C HIS A 163 -3.78 -12.91 7.18
N GLU A 164 -4.24 -13.97 6.55
CA GLU A 164 -5.53 -14.55 6.86
C GLU A 164 -5.50 -15.69 7.85
N THR A 165 -4.36 -16.23 8.13
CA THR A 165 -4.25 -17.45 8.92
C THR A 165 -5.52 -17.96 9.52
N ASP A 166 -6.31 -18.63 9.48
CA ASP A 166 -7.45 -19.20 10.20
C ASP A 166 -8.78 -18.47 10.10
N GLN A 167 -8.87 -17.34 9.39
CA GLN A 167 -10.12 -16.59 9.34
C GLN A 167 -11.22 -17.28 8.52
N TYR A 168 -10.87 -18.22 7.67
CA TYR A 168 -11.79 -18.89 6.75
C TYR A 168 -11.91 -20.38 6.98
N LEU A 169 -11.53 -20.83 8.13
CA LEU A 169 -11.65 -22.25 8.49
C LEU A 169 -12.93 -22.56 9.21
#